data_202d0f34e32550ddcb9be9fa096d19d1
#
_entry.id   202d0f34e32550ddcb9be9fa096d19d1
#
_cell.length_a   1.000
_cell.length_b   1.000
_cell.length_c   1.000
_cell.angle_alpha   90.00
_cell.angle_beta   90.00
_cell.angle_gamma   90.00
#
_symmetry.space_group_name_H-M   'P 1'
#
loop_
_entity.id
_entity.type
_entity.pdbx_description
1 polymer ?
#
loop_
_entity_poly.entity_id
_entity_poly.type
_entity_poly.pdbx_seq_one_letter_code
_entity_poly.pdbx_strand_id
1 'polypeptide(L)' 'MLATASPVFAGNCPVLMGQFEAALQTTKVDDATKAAAVKLYEAGKAAHDAGDHAASVTALDAALALLAS' A
#
# COMPACT_ATOMS: atom_id res chain seq x y z
N MET A 1 -2.21 9.67 -21.55
CA MET A 1 -1.95 9.91 -20.86
C MET A 1 -1.75 10.34 -20.10
N LEU A 2 -1.80 10.62 -19.71
CA LEU A 2 -1.44 11.07 -18.95
C LEU A 2 -1.23 10.82 -17.91
N ALA A 3 -0.71 10.40 -17.83
CA ALA A 3 -0.54 10.03 -16.51
C ALA A 3 -0.02 11.10 -15.75
N THR A 4 -0.76 11.68 -15.16
CA THR A 4 -0.35 12.61 -14.24
C THR A 4 0.27 11.92 -13.14
N ALA A 5 1.50 12.05 -12.99
CA ALA A 5 2.12 11.69 -11.77
C ALA A 5 1.51 12.53 -10.70
N SER A 6 0.74 11.93 -9.90
CA SER A 6 0.25 12.59 -8.71
C SER A 6 1.43 12.87 -7.81
N PRO A 7 1.50 14.03 -7.23
CA PRO A 7 2.54 14.30 -6.24
C PRO A 7 2.42 13.32 -5.09
N VAL A 8 3.55 12.93 -4.58
CA VAL A 8 3.58 12.06 -3.42
C VAL A 8 3.53 12.92 -2.18
N PHE A 9 2.46 12.81 -1.44
CA PHE A 9 2.30 13.56 -0.20
C PHE A 9 2.33 12.61 0.97
N ALA A 10 2.85 13.06 2.09
CA ALA A 10 2.83 12.28 3.32
C ALA A 10 1.40 11.89 3.70
N GLY A 11 0.44 12.75 3.40
CA GLY A 11 -0.95 12.48 3.71
C GLY A 11 -1.56 11.32 2.94
N ASN A 12 -0.97 10.93 1.80
CA ASN A 12 -1.48 9.79 1.05
C ASN A 12 -1.20 8.46 1.75
N CYS A 13 -0.13 8.38 2.50
CA CYS A 13 0.24 7.12 3.15
C CYS A 13 -0.81 6.69 4.17
N PRO A 14 -1.30 7.56 5.08
CA PRO A 14 -2.37 7.15 5.97
C PRO A 14 -3.64 6.72 5.25
N VAL A 15 -3.98 7.38 4.14
CA VAL A 15 -5.15 7.01 3.36
C VAL A 15 -4.97 5.61 2.77
N LEU A 16 -3.80 5.35 2.18
CA LEU A 16 -3.51 4.04 1.61
C LEU A 16 -3.48 2.96 2.68
N MET A 17 -2.95 3.27 3.86
CA MET A 17 -2.94 2.32 4.97
C MET A 17 -4.36 1.95 5.38
N GLY A 18 -5.25 2.93 5.48
CA GLY A 18 -6.65 2.67 5.80
C GLY A 18 -7.33 1.83 4.74
N GLN A 19 -7.05 2.12 3.48
CA GLN A 19 -7.60 1.33 2.37
C GLN A 19 -7.11 -0.11 2.43
N PHE A 20 -5.82 -0.30 2.75
CA PHE A 20 -5.27 -1.64 2.87
C PHE A 20 -5.97 -2.41 3.99
N GLU A 21 -6.13 -1.79 5.15
CA GLU A 21 -6.77 -2.44 6.28
C GLU A 21 -8.20 -2.83 5.95
N ALA A 22 -8.93 -1.97 5.27
CA ALA A 22 -10.29 -2.28 4.86
C ALA A 22 -10.30 -3.42 3.82
N ALA A 23 -9.41 -3.37 2.84
CA ALA A 23 -9.34 -4.39 1.83
C ALA A 23 -8.95 -5.75 2.41
N LEU A 24 -8.10 -5.76 3.43
CA LEU A 24 -7.67 -6.99 4.08
C LEU A 24 -8.85 -7.73 4.70
N GLN A 25 -9.84 -6.99 5.17
CA GLN A 25 -11.02 -7.58 5.80
C GLN A 25 -11.93 -8.28 4.82
N THR A 26 -11.94 -7.86 3.56
CA THR A 26 -12.88 -8.34 2.57
C THR A 26 -12.22 -9.10 1.43
N THR A 27 -10.89 -9.13 1.38
CA THR A 27 -10.19 -9.78 0.28
C THR A 27 -10.46 -11.27 0.25
N LYS A 28 -10.46 -11.83 -0.95
CA LYS A 28 -10.66 -13.26 -1.15
C LYS A 28 -9.42 -13.96 -1.65
N VAL A 29 -8.27 -13.26 -1.62
CA VAL A 29 -7.01 -13.87 -2.03
C VAL A 29 -6.60 -14.93 -0.99
N ASP A 30 -5.73 -15.84 -1.39
CA ASP A 30 -5.27 -16.89 -0.51
C ASP A 30 -4.32 -16.35 0.57
N ASP A 31 -4.01 -17.20 1.53
CA ASP A 31 -3.21 -16.78 2.68
C ASP A 31 -1.79 -16.40 2.28
N ALA A 32 -1.22 -17.06 1.29
CA ALA A 32 0.12 -16.71 0.83
C ALA A 32 0.15 -15.32 0.21
N THR A 33 -0.87 -14.99 -0.57
CA THR A 33 -0.98 -13.66 -1.15
C THR A 33 -1.22 -12.60 -0.09
N LYS A 34 -2.07 -12.92 0.90
CA LYS A 34 -2.27 -12.00 2.02
C LYS A 34 -0.97 -11.74 2.76
N ALA A 35 -0.18 -12.77 3.03
CA ALA A 35 1.08 -12.61 3.73
C ALA A 35 2.04 -11.72 2.95
N ALA A 36 2.10 -11.91 1.63
CA ALA A 36 2.92 -11.06 0.78
C ALA A 36 2.45 -9.60 0.82
N ALA A 37 1.13 -9.40 0.80
CA ALA A 37 0.57 -8.06 0.87
C ALA A 37 0.89 -7.39 2.21
N VAL A 38 0.80 -8.13 3.31
CA VAL A 38 1.12 -7.59 4.64
C VAL A 38 2.59 -7.20 4.71
N LYS A 39 3.48 -7.97 4.12
CA LYS A 39 4.90 -7.59 4.09
C LYS A 39 5.12 -6.29 3.34
N LEU A 40 4.44 -6.10 2.22
CA LEU A 40 4.53 -4.85 1.48
C LEU A 40 3.95 -3.69 2.28
N TYR A 41 2.85 -3.93 2.97
CA TYR A 41 2.23 -2.92 3.83
C TYR A 41 3.21 -2.48 4.91
N GLU A 42 3.87 -3.44 5.56
CA GLU A 42 4.82 -3.11 6.63
C GLU A 42 6.03 -2.38 6.07
N ALA A 43 6.50 -2.76 4.89
CA ALA A 43 7.58 -2.04 4.24
C ALA A 43 7.16 -0.61 3.92
N GLY A 44 5.91 -0.42 3.49
CA GLY A 44 5.38 0.92 3.24
C GLY A 44 5.32 1.75 4.50
N LYS A 45 4.90 1.16 5.62
CA LYS A 45 4.88 1.87 6.90
C LYS A 45 6.29 2.26 7.33
N ALA A 46 7.24 1.35 7.19
CA ALA A 46 8.62 1.64 7.56
C ALA A 46 9.21 2.77 6.71
N ALA A 47 8.92 2.76 5.41
CA ALA A 47 9.37 3.83 4.53
C ALA A 47 8.73 5.15 4.91
N HIS A 48 7.44 5.14 5.25
CA HIS A 48 6.75 6.34 5.69
C HIS A 48 7.41 6.91 6.94
N ASP A 49 7.70 6.06 7.92
CA ASP A 49 8.33 6.50 9.15
C ASP A 49 9.73 7.04 8.93
N ALA A 50 10.42 6.53 7.91
CA ALA A 50 11.75 7.01 7.55
C ALA A 50 11.73 8.29 6.72
N GLY A 51 10.55 8.76 6.34
CA GLY A 51 10.41 9.96 5.53
C GLY A 51 10.52 9.71 4.04
N ASP A 52 10.57 8.45 3.63
CA ASP A 52 10.66 8.10 2.20
C ASP A 52 9.24 7.88 1.66
N HIS A 53 8.55 8.98 1.41
CA HIS A 53 7.15 8.91 1.04
C HIS A 53 6.93 8.26 -0.33
N ALA A 54 7.85 8.44 -1.27
CA ALA A 54 7.72 7.80 -2.57
C ALA A 54 7.79 6.27 -2.46
N ALA A 55 8.74 5.76 -1.68
CA ALA A 55 8.84 4.32 -1.47
C ALA A 55 7.63 3.80 -0.71
N SER A 56 7.13 4.58 0.24
CA SER A 56 5.96 4.20 1.00
C SER A 56 4.74 4.04 0.09
N VAL A 57 4.48 5.01 -0.77
CA VAL A 57 3.34 4.95 -1.68
C VAL A 57 3.47 3.76 -2.63
N THR A 58 4.66 3.54 -3.15
CA THR A 58 4.90 2.41 -4.06
C THR A 58 4.61 1.08 -3.38
N ALA A 59 5.09 0.91 -2.15
CA ALA A 59 4.88 -0.34 -1.42
C ALA A 59 3.40 -0.53 -1.05
N LEU A 60 2.74 0.53 -0.62
CA LEU A 60 1.33 0.45 -0.23
C LEU A 60 0.45 0.18 -1.45
N ASP A 61 0.75 0.79 -2.59
CA ASP A 61 0.01 0.51 -3.81
C ASP A 61 0.19 -0.94 -4.25
N ALA A 62 1.39 -1.48 -4.13
CA ALA A 62 1.64 -2.87 -4.47
C ALA A 62 0.89 -3.80 -3.54
N ALA A 63 0.84 -3.47 -2.25
CA ALA A 63 0.10 -4.26 -1.28
C ALA A 63 -1.39 -4.28 -1.63
N LEU A 64 -1.95 -3.13 -1.95
CA LEU A 64 -3.36 -3.03 -2.34
C LEU A 64 -3.64 -3.83 -3.62
N ALA A 65 -2.73 -3.77 -4.58
CA ALA A 65 -2.90 -4.51 -5.83
C ALA A 65 -2.98 -6.01 -5.58
N LEU A 66 -2.18 -6.53 -4.66
CA LEU A 66 -2.25 -7.94 -4.31
C LEU A 66 -3.60 -8.32 -3.73
N LEU A 67 -4.17 -7.46 -2.89
CA LEU A 67 -5.46 -7.76 -2.26
C LEU A 67 -6.62 -7.63 -3.24
N ALA A 68 -6.43 -6.90 -4.32
CA ALA A 68 -7.47 -6.70 -5.32
C ALA A 68 -7.55 -7.84 -6.33
N SER A 69 -6.62 -8.76 -6.30
CA SER A 69 -6.56 -9.85 -7.28
C SER A 69 -7.67 -10.87 -7.15
#